data_6dc3b99e70d2f65f5709ffa8d2108d04
#
_entry.id   6dc3b99e70d2f65f5709ffa8d2108d04
#
_cell.length_a   1.000
_cell.length_b   1.000
_cell.length_c   1.000
_cell.angle_alpha   90.00
_cell.angle_beta   90.00
_cell.angle_gamma   90.00
#
_symmetry.space_group_name_H-M   'P 1'
#
loop_
_entity.id
_entity.type
_entity.pdbx_description
1 polymer ?
#
loop_
_entity_poly.entity_id
_entity_poly.type
_entity_poly.pdbx_seq_one_letter_code
_entity_poly.pdbx_strand_id
1 'polypeptide(L)'
;MRPIVRGIAGLLTAAFVMSGCSSTSSSSGTTVIGLTYVPNVQFSGVYLAEDNGDYSKEGVKVDIRHHGNDEGVFTALVSGQEQLVLATGDEVVQARSQGMDVISVGQYYREQPNVILTRADTGIKSISDLKGKKVGIPGEYGSSWLALQAYLASAHMTTSDISVVSIGYTQVSALNNKDVDAVVGFANNDAVQLSAAGVDTRVVDCDCTIPLVSASLVTTSTWAKENPEKLKKILHATQQGMTAAVDHPDQAFAATEKRDTTLTDDQTRSTATQILNATNLLILGANSKVSLEQDQNRWQEMLNFMSSNSGLLVREVTLDQVMTNDYIPQS
;
A
#
# COMPACT_ATOMS: atom_id res chain seq x y z
N MET A 1 82.06 -9.19 33.16
CA MET A 1 81.79 -9.26 34.61
C MET A 1 80.29 -9.14 34.86
N ARG A 2 79.69 -10.17 35.39
CA ARG A 2 78.25 -10.16 35.88
C ARG A 2 78.23 -9.48 37.26
N PRO A 3 77.10 -8.93 37.70
CA PRO A 3 76.27 -9.78 38.53
C PRO A 3 74.77 -9.66 38.28
N ILE A 4 74.14 -10.73 38.69
CA ILE A 4 72.75 -11.11 38.86
C ILE A 4 72.13 -10.29 40.00
N VAL A 5 70.86 -9.79 39.80
CA VAL A 5 69.95 -9.55 40.95
C VAL A 5 68.58 -10.16 40.62
N ARG A 6 68.12 -11.04 41.52
CA ARG A 6 66.83 -11.67 41.64
C ARG A 6 65.87 -10.69 42.30
N GLY A 7 64.64 -10.68 41.84
CA GLY A 7 63.51 -9.93 42.48
C GLY A 7 62.14 -10.53 42.13
N ILE A 8 61.63 -11.34 42.99
CA ILE A 8 60.34 -11.68 43.53
C ILE A 8 59.12 -11.41 42.68
N ALA A 9 58.42 -12.50 42.38
CA ALA A 9 57.08 -12.58 41.83
C ALA A 9 56.00 -12.14 42.85
N GLY A 10 55.15 -11.23 42.47
CA GLY A 10 53.90 -10.90 43.17
C GLY A 10 52.70 -11.22 42.26
N LEU A 11 52.00 -12.32 42.58
CA LEU A 11 50.69 -12.64 41.98
C LEU A 11 49.63 -11.66 42.52
N LEU A 12 49.10 -10.82 41.70
CA LEU A 12 47.86 -10.10 41.94
C LEU A 12 46.77 -10.74 41.07
N THR A 13 45.89 -11.51 41.71
CA THR A 13 44.66 -12.07 41.14
C THR A 13 43.61 -10.96 41.04
N ALA A 14 43.41 -10.37 39.86
CA ALA A 14 42.31 -9.47 39.58
C ALA A 14 41.09 -10.28 39.18
N ALA A 15 40.08 -10.33 40.05
CA ALA A 15 38.77 -10.88 39.74
C ALA A 15 38.04 -9.93 38.78
N PHE A 16 37.89 -10.34 37.51
CA PHE A 16 37.04 -9.67 36.57
C PHE A 16 35.58 -10.07 36.88
N VAL A 17 34.84 -9.16 37.51
CA VAL A 17 33.36 -9.23 37.57
C VAL A 17 32.85 -8.84 36.18
N MET A 18 32.48 -9.83 35.37
CA MET A 18 31.70 -9.60 34.15
C MET A 18 30.27 -9.21 34.54
N SER A 19 30.03 -7.92 34.70
CA SER A 19 28.67 -7.40 34.67
C SER A 19 28.13 -7.52 33.23
N GLY A 20 27.39 -8.57 32.95
CA GLY A 20 26.63 -8.74 31.72
C GLY A 20 25.55 -7.65 31.65
N CYS A 21 25.86 -6.53 31.03
CA CYS A 21 24.82 -5.65 30.51
C CYS A 21 24.19 -6.36 29.31
N SER A 22 23.05 -7.01 29.51
CA SER A 22 22.14 -7.30 28.43
C SER A 22 21.65 -5.97 27.86
N SER A 23 22.38 -5.43 26.90
CA SER A 23 21.89 -4.36 26.04
C SER A 23 20.74 -4.93 25.19
N THR A 24 19.52 -4.81 25.68
CA THR A 24 18.35 -4.72 24.80
C THR A 24 18.63 -3.56 23.85
N SER A 25 19.15 -3.85 22.67
CA SER A 25 19.25 -2.91 21.59
C SER A 25 17.82 -2.60 21.13
N SER A 26 17.17 -1.63 21.81
CA SER A 26 16.08 -0.89 21.21
C SER A 26 16.65 -0.20 19.98
N SER A 27 16.28 -0.63 18.79
CA SER A 27 16.66 0.04 17.55
C SER A 27 16.03 1.43 17.58
N SER A 28 16.81 2.42 17.99
CA SER A 28 16.44 3.84 18.09
C SER A 28 16.37 4.53 16.71
N GLY A 29 16.26 3.75 15.62
CA GLY A 29 16.16 4.25 14.28
C GLY A 29 14.73 4.71 13.93
N THR A 30 14.64 5.75 13.12
CA THR A 30 13.39 6.18 12.49
C THR A 30 12.88 5.07 11.58
N THR A 31 11.57 4.80 11.63
CA THR A 31 10.88 3.90 10.70
C THR A 31 10.35 4.71 9.54
N VAL A 32 10.64 4.30 8.32
CA VAL A 32 10.11 4.95 7.11
C VAL A 32 8.90 4.17 6.61
N ILE A 33 7.78 4.89 6.41
CA ILE A 33 6.57 4.34 5.77
C ILE A 33 6.49 4.90 4.36
N GLY A 34 6.58 4.02 3.37
CA GLY A 34 6.39 4.34 1.95
C GLY A 34 4.91 4.40 1.57
N LEU A 35 4.54 5.42 0.84
CA LEU A 35 3.20 5.59 0.25
C LEU A 35 3.35 5.58 -1.26
N THR A 36 2.74 4.59 -1.91
CA THR A 36 3.00 4.24 -3.32
C THR A 36 2.29 5.15 -4.34
N TYR A 37 2.11 6.40 -3.98
CA TYR A 37 1.53 7.45 -4.83
C TYR A 37 2.00 8.84 -4.38
N VAL A 38 1.75 9.87 -5.18
CA VAL A 38 1.97 11.27 -4.81
C VAL A 38 1.14 11.67 -3.58
N PRO A 39 1.49 12.74 -2.85
CA PRO A 39 0.68 13.22 -1.74
C PRO A 39 -0.80 13.37 -2.12
N ASN A 40 -1.69 12.77 -1.31
CA ASN A 40 -3.12 12.72 -1.62
C ASN A 40 -3.93 12.45 -0.33
N VAL A 41 -5.19 12.86 -0.30
CA VAL A 41 -6.13 12.60 0.82
C VAL A 41 -6.35 11.12 1.10
N GLN A 42 -6.03 10.23 0.16
CA GLN A 42 -6.10 8.78 0.32
C GLN A 42 -5.19 8.26 1.45
N PHE A 43 -4.18 9.02 1.82
CA PHE A 43 -3.22 8.69 2.88
C PHE A 43 -3.46 9.45 4.18
N SER A 44 -4.55 10.19 4.29
CA SER A 44 -4.85 11.07 5.42
C SER A 44 -4.82 10.36 6.78
N GLY A 45 -5.13 9.06 6.85
CA GLY A 45 -5.00 8.28 8.08
C GLY A 45 -3.55 8.17 8.58
N VAL A 46 -2.58 8.00 7.65
CA VAL A 46 -1.16 7.97 7.99
C VAL A 46 -0.66 9.37 8.36
N TYR A 47 -1.13 10.41 7.64
CA TYR A 47 -0.79 11.80 7.95
C TYR A 47 -1.30 12.24 9.31
N LEU A 48 -2.54 11.89 9.66
CA LEU A 48 -3.09 12.22 10.98
C LEU A 48 -2.39 11.47 12.10
N ALA A 49 -2.01 10.21 11.91
CA ALA A 49 -1.21 9.48 12.91
C ALA A 49 0.12 10.19 13.20
N GLU A 50 0.75 10.79 12.18
CA GLU A 50 1.97 11.60 12.35
C GLU A 50 1.65 12.96 13.01
N ASP A 51 0.69 13.72 12.45
CA ASP A 51 0.36 15.08 12.91
C ASP A 51 -0.19 15.11 14.34
N ASN A 52 -0.99 14.11 14.72
CA ASN A 52 -1.52 13.94 16.09
C ASN A 52 -0.46 13.43 17.07
N GLY A 53 0.71 13.03 16.58
CA GLY A 53 1.78 12.45 17.36
C GLY A 53 1.48 11.03 17.86
N ASP A 54 0.58 10.28 17.22
CA ASP A 54 0.18 8.95 17.68
C ASP A 54 1.36 7.97 17.63
N TYR A 55 2.21 8.04 16.60
CA TYR A 55 3.47 7.29 16.58
C TYR A 55 4.39 7.65 17.75
N SER A 56 4.51 8.93 18.07
CA SER A 56 5.36 9.40 19.17
C SER A 56 4.83 8.99 20.54
N LYS A 57 3.50 8.95 20.73
CA LYS A 57 2.84 8.46 21.97
C LYS A 57 3.15 6.97 22.19
N GLU A 58 3.26 6.19 21.11
CA GLU A 58 3.69 4.80 21.16
C GLU A 58 5.21 4.64 21.34
N GLY A 59 5.97 5.74 21.36
CA GLY A 59 7.43 5.73 21.49
C GLY A 59 8.14 5.26 20.22
N VAL A 60 7.52 5.41 19.05
CA VAL A 60 8.15 5.15 17.74
C VAL A 60 8.30 6.44 16.96
N LYS A 61 9.41 6.56 16.24
CA LYS A 61 9.65 7.66 15.31
C LYS A 61 9.37 7.18 13.91
N VAL A 62 8.50 7.88 13.19
CA VAL A 62 8.09 7.56 11.82
C VAL A 62 8.41 8.76 10.92
N ASP A 63 8.90 8.48 9.72
CA ASP A 63 8.99 9.41 8.60
C ASP A 63 8.14 8.86 7.45
N ILE A 64 7.42 9.74 6.77
CA ILE A 64 6.57 9.37 5.62
C ILE A 64 7.31 9.72 4.33
N ARG A 65 7.32 8.78 3.38
CA ARG A 65 7.92 8.96 2.06
C ARG A 65 6.89 8.65 0.98
N HIS A 66 6.84 9.45 -0.08
CA HIS A 66 5.99 9.21 -1.25
C HIS A 66 6.81 8.65 -2.41
N HIS A 67 6.24 7.65 -3.10
CA HIS A 67 6.82 7.09 -4.32
C HIS A 67 6.44 7.89 -5.57
N GLY A 68 7.36 7.97 -6.52
CA GLY A 68 7.06 8.39 -7.88
C GLY A 68 6.49 7.24 -8.74
N ASN A 69 6.04 7.58 -9.94
CA ASN A 69 5.47 6.61 -10.89
C ASN A 69 6.51 5.69 -11.57
N ASP A 70 7.78 5.99 -11.42
CA ASP A 70 8.93 5.25 -11.97
C ASP A 70 9.64 4.37 -10.94
N GLU A 71 9.13 4.34 -9.71
CA GLU A 71 9.68 3.54 -8.61
C GLU A 71 8.92 2.22 -8.44
N GLY A 72 9.66 1.12 -8.35
CA GLY A 72 9.05 -0.19 -8.05
C GLY A 72 8.50 -0.25 -6.62
N VAL A 73 7.28 -0.76 -6.47
CA VAL A 73 6.49 -0.78 -5.22
C VAL A 73 7.29 -1.24 -3.99
N PHE A 74 8.10 -2.28 -4.13
CA PHE A 74 8.84 -2.88 -3.01
C PHE A 74 10.36 -2.63 -3.05
N THR A 75 10.86 -1.83 -3.98
CA THR A 75 12.30 -1.62 -4.14
C THR A 75 12.94 -1.04 -2.90
N ALA A 76 12.37 0.02 -2.34
CA ALA A 76 12.85 0.66 -1.12
C ALA A 76 12.65 -0.23 0.12
N LEU A 77 11.56 -0.99 0.18
CA LEU A 77 11.28 -1.92 1.27
C LEU A 77 12.31 -3.05 1.33
N VAL A 78 12.57 -3.75 0.22
CA VAL A 78 13.50 -4.88 0.22
C VAL A 78 14.96 -4.46 0.36
N SER A 79 15.29 -3.20 -0.01
CA SER A 79 16.62 -2.62 0.25
C SER A 79 16.80 -2.09 1.68
N GLY A 80 15.74 -2.07 2.50
CA GLY A 80 15.76 -1.57 3.87
C GLY A 80 15.71 -0.05 4.01
N GLN A 81 15.50 0.68 2.92
CA GLN A 81 15.28 2.13 2.96
C GLN A 81 13.91 2.48 3.57
N GLU A 82 12.93 1.61 3.40
CA GLU A 82 11.63 1.65 4.06
C GLU A 82 11.45 0.39 4.92
N GLN A 83 10.66 0.49 5.98
CA GLN A 83 10.32 -0.63 6.84
C GLN A 83 8.87 -1.07 6.66
N LEU A 84 8.01 -0.14 6.26
CA LEU A 84 6.64 -0.44 5.84
C LEU A 84 6.36 0.27 4.52
N VAL A 85 5.44 -0.28 3.74
CA VAL A 85 4.92 0.35 2.54
C VAL A 85 3.42 0.09 2.44
N LEU A 86 2.67 1.07 1.94
CA LEU A 86 1.26 0.88 1.61
C LEU A 86 1.18 0.35 0.16
N ALA A 87 0.79 -0.92 0.01
CA ALA A 87 0.67 -1.63 -1.26
C ALA A 87 -0.56 -2.53 -1.26
N THR A 88 -0.96 -3.09 -2.39
CA THR A 88 -2.13 -3.97 -2.46
C THR A 88 -1.77 -5.44 -2.24
N GLY A 89 -2.77 -6.25 -1.84
CA GLY A 89 -2.54 -7.67 -1.57
C GLY A 89 -2.10 -8.46 -2.80
N ASP A 90 -2.63 -8.14 -3.96
CA ASP A 90 -2.24 -8.74 -5.24
C ASP A 90 -0.78 -8.44 -5.60
N GLU A 91 -0.30 -7.22 -5.34
CA GLU A 91 1.13 -6.88 -5.47
C GLU A 91 2.00 -7.70 -4.52
N VAL A 92 1.55 -7.91 -3.28
CA VAL A 92 2.25 -8.77 -2.30
C VAL A 92 2.35 -10.21 -2.81
N VAL A 93 1.24 -10.78 -3.30
CA VAL A 93 1.22 -12.16 -3.83
C VAL A 93 2.15 -12.28 -5.04
N GLN A 94 2.10 -11.33 -5.97
CA GLN A 94 2.99 -11.32 -7.15
C GLN A 94 4.46 -11.21 -6.75
N ALA A 95 4.82 -10.26 -5.89
CA ALA A 95 6.20 -10.07 -5.42
C ALA A 95 6.73 -11.30 -4.66
N ARG A 96 5.87 -11.91 -3.84
CA ARG A 96 6.21 -13.14 -3.13
C ARG A 96 6.45 -14.30 -4.09
N SER A 97 5.64 -14.41 -5.16
CA SER A 97 5.84 -15.41 -6.20
C SER A 97 7.16 -15.25 -6.95
N GLN A 98 7.67 -14.04 -7.03
CA GLN A 98 8.99 -13.71 -7.60
C GLN A 98 10.14 -13.91 -6.61
N GLY A 99 9.85 -14.22 -5.33
CA GLY A 99 10.85 -14.51 -4.29
C GLY A 99 11.21 -13.34 -3.40
N MET A 100 10.51 -12.23 -3.49
CA MET A 100 10.73 -11.11 -2.58
C MET A 100 10.23 -11.45 -1.17
N ASP A 101 10.96 -11.02 -0.14
CA ASP A 101 10.54 -11.18 1.26
C ASP A 101 9.58 -10.06 1.66
N VAL A 102 8.31 -10.17 1.27
CA VAL A 102 7.27 -9.21 1.60
C VAL A 102 6.05 -9.91 2.20
N ILE A 103 5.40 -9.30 3.19
CA ILE A 103 4.22 -9.84 3.86
C ILE A 103 3.28 -8.71 4.27
N SER A 104 1.98 -8.88 4.05
CA SER A 104 0.96 -7.96 4.55
C SER A 104 0.73 -8.18 6.05
N VAL A 105 0.72 -7.09 6.80
CA VAL A 105 0.57 -7.07 8.27
C VAL A 105 -0.65 -6.27 8.74
N GLY A 106 -1.45 -5.73 7.82
CA GLY A 106 -2.68 -5.02 8.15
C GLY A 106 -3.37 -4.47 6.90
N GLN A 107 -4.69 -4.57 6.85
CA GLN A 107 -5.49 -4.09 5.71
C GLN A 107 -5.87 -2.62 5.90
N TYR A 108 -5.53 -1.77 4.93
CA TYR A 108 -5.84 -0.34 4.96
C TYR A 108 -7.20 -0.02 4.33
N TYR A 109 -7.52 -0.59 3.16
CA TYR A 109 -8.85 -0.52 2.55
C TYR A 109 -9.57 -1.86 2.64
N ARG A 110 -10.82 -1.83 3.11
CA ARG A 110 -11.67 -3.03 3.22
C ARG A 110 -12.22 -3.47 1.86
N GLU A 111 -12.37 -2.53 0.92
CA GLU A 111 -12.92 -2.78 -0.42
C GLU A 111 -11.90 -2.45 -1.50
N GLN A 112 -11.98 -3.17 -2.62
CA GLN A 112 -11.09 -2.98 -3.78
C GLN A 112 -11.57 -1.81 -4.64
N PRO A 113 -10.77 -0.74 -4.82
CA PRO A 113 -11.19 0.43 -5.58
C PRO A 113 -10.89 0.37 -7.08
N ASN A 114 -10.09 -0.58 -7.57
CA ASN A 114 -9.73 -0.64 -8.97
C ASN A 114 -10.97 -0.90 -9.84
N VAL A 115 -11.15 -0.06 -10.85
CA VAL A 115 -12.23 -0.12 -11.83
C VAL A 115 -11.68 0.18 -13.23
N ILE A 116 -12.38 -0.27 -14.26
CA ILE A 116 -12.15 0.21 -15.62
C ILE A 116 -13.17 1.31 -15.91
N LEU A 117 -12.68 2.48 -16.25
CA LEU A 117 -13.47 3.67 -16.57
C LEU A 117 -13.42 3.96 -18.06
N THR A 118 -14.56 4.30 -18.65
CA THR A 118 -14.66 4.76 -20.03
C THR A 118 -15.60 5.95 -20.12
N ARG A 119 -15.47 6.76 -21.19
CA ARG A 119 -16.46 7.81 -21.45
C ARG A 119 -17.79 7.19 -21.83
N ALA A 120 -18.88 7.81 -21.45
CA ALA A 120 -20.23 7.32 -21.74
C ALA A 120 -20.53 7.24 -23.24
N ASP A 121 -19.84 8.06 -24.08
CA ASP A 121 -20.01 8.11 -25.53
C ASP A 121 -19.31 7.00 -26.33
N THR A 122 -18.46 6.16 -25.70
CA THR A 122 -17.66 5.13 -26.38
C THR A 122 -18.45 3.88 -26.80
N GLY A 123 -19.60 3.66 -26.16
CA GLY A 123 -20.39 2.43 -26.33
C GLY A 123 -19.83 1.21 -25.59
N ILE A 124 -18.68 1.32 -24.90
CA ILE A 124 -18.08 0.26 -24.09
C ILE A 124 -18.95 0.11 -22.83
N LYS A 125 -19.47 -1.10 -22.58
CA LYS A 125 -20.33 -1.40 -21.42
C LYS A 125 -19.79 -2.55 -20.59
N SER A 126 -19.19 -3.55 -21.22
CA SER A 126 -18.65 -4.77 -20.60
C SER A 126 -17.17 -4.93 -20.87
N ILE A 127 -16.51 -5.82 -20.14
CA ILE A 127 -15.09 -6.16 -20.37
C ILE A 127 -14.87 -6.67 -21.81
N SER A 128 -15.79 -7.42 -22.36
CA SER A 128 -15.69 -7.94 -23.73
C SER A 128 -15.67 -6.84 -24.81
N ASP A 129 -16.26 -5.67 -24.52
CA ASP A 129 -16.26 -4.53 -25.46
C ASP A 129 -14.88 -3.84 -25.54
N LEU A 130 -13.95 -4.18 -24.64
CA LEU A 130 -12.58 -3.68 -24.68
C LEU A 130 -11.76 -4.30 -25.83
N LYS A 131 -12.24 -5.34 -26.49
CA LYS A 131 -11.50 -6.00 -27.59
C LYS A 131 -11.11 -5.01 -28.67
N GLY A 132 -9.81 -4.93 -28.95
CA GLY A 132 -9.24 -3.99 -29.93
C GLY A 132 -9.20 -2.53 -29.47
N LYS A 133 -9.59 -2.21 -28.23
CA LYS A 133 -9.58 -0.85 -27.69
C LYS A 133 -8.24 -0.49 -27.04
N LYS A 134 -7.96 0.82 -26.96
CA LYS A 134 -6.82 1.35 -26.22
C LYS A 134 -7.20 1.48 -24.76
N VAL A 135 -6.50 0.76 -23.89
CA VAL A 135 -6.70 0.81 -22.42
C VAL A 135 -5.48 1.41 -21.75
N GLY A 136 -5.66 2.56 -21.10
CA GLY A 136 -4.61 3.27 -20.37
C GLY A 136 -4.42 2.70 -18.97
N ILE A 137 -3.16 2.52 -18.59
CA ILE A 137 -2.71 2.13 -17.24
C ILE A 137 -1.50 3.00 -16.85
N PRO A 138 -1.19 3.17 -15.56
CA PRO A 138 0.04 3.86 -15.16
C PRO A 138 1.30 3.27 -15.80
N GLY A 139 1.39 1.94 -15.82
CA GLY A 139 2.45 1.14 -16.42
C GLY A 139 2.13 -0.34 -16.29
N GLU A 140 2.90 -1.21 -16.91
CA GLU A 140 2.73 -2.67 -16.82
C GLU A 140 3.28 -3.22 -15.49
N TYR A 141 2.91 -2.58 -14.39
CA TYR A 141 3.27 -2.90 -13.02
C TYR A 141 2.20 -2.40 -12.04
N GLY A 142 2.24 -2.88 -10.81
CA GLY A 142 1.39 -2.41 -9.72
C GLY A 142 -0.08 -2.86 -9.85
N SER A 143 -0.91 -2.39 -8.93
CA SER A 143 -2.29 -2.84 -8.76
C SER A 143 -3.18 -2.61 -9.98
N SER A 144 -3.01 -1.51 -10.71
CA SER A 144 -3.79 -1.24 -11.93
C SER A 144 -3.50 -2.23 -13.04
N TRP A 145 -2.24 -2.66 -13.18
CA TRP A 145 -1.85 -3.70 -14.13
C TRP A 145 -2.43 -5.08 -13.76
N LEU A 146 -2.32 -5.46 -12.49
CA LEU A 146 -2.88 -6.72 -12.00
C LEU A 146 -4.41 -6.75 -12.09
N ALA A 147 -5.07 -5.63 -11.74
CA ALA A 147 -6.50 -5.49 -11.89
C ALA A 147 -6.96 -5.60 -13.36
N LEU A 148 -6.24 -4.98 -14.30
CA LEU A 148 -6.55 -5.11 -15.73
C LEU A 148 -6.49 -6.58 -16.16
N GLN A 149 -5.44 -7.30 -15.81
CA GLN A 149 -5.30 -8.72 -16.15
C GLN A 149 -6.43 -9.55 -15.52
N ALA A 150 -6.80 -9.25 -14.27
CA ALA A 150 -7.90 -9.93 -13.57
C ALA A 150 -9.25 -9.68 -14.26
N TYR A 151 -9.54 -8.44 -14.65
CA TYR A 151 -10.76 -8.11 -15.41
C TYR A 151 -10.79 -8.81 -16.77
N LEU A 152 -9.69 -8.80 -17.52
CA LEU A 152 -9.61 -9.49 -18.80
C LEU A 152 -9.81 -11.00 -18.65
N ALA A 153 -9.14 -11.62 -17.67
CA ALA A 153 -9.26 -13.04 -17.40
C ALA A 153 -10.70 -13.46 -17.08
N SER A 154 -11.47 -12.62 -16.33
CA SER A 154 -12.88 -12.89 -16.03
C SER A 154 -13.76 -12.98 -17.29
N ALA A 155 -13.36 -12.30 -18.37
CA ALA A 155 -14.04 -12.33 -19.67
C ALA A 155 -13.35 -13.28 -20.68
N HIS A 156 -12.45 -14.17 -20.21
CA HIS A 156 -11.64 -15.06 -21.06
C HIS A 156 -10.81 -14.30 -22.11
N MET A 157 -10.36 -13.09 -21.78
CA MET A 157 -9.52 -12.24 -22.58
C MET A 157 -8.10 -12.16 -21.96
N THR A 158 -7.17 -11.68 -22.77
CA THR A 158 -5.80 -11.39 -22.37
C THR A 158 -5.39 -9.99 -22.83
N THR A 159 -4.23 -9.53 -22.43
CA THR A 159 -3.68 -8.23 -22.87
C THR A 159 -3.43 -8.17 -24.37
N SER A 160 -3.30 -9.31 -25.05
CA SER A 160 -3.20 -9.37 -26.52
C SER A 160 -4.51 -9.05 -27.26
N ASP A 161 -5.65 -9.07 -26.58
CA ASP A 161 -6.94 -8.71 -27.16
C ASP A 161 -7.22 -7.20 -27.16
N ILE A 162 -6.36 -6.41 -26.51
CA ILE A 162 -6.47 -4.95 -26.37
C ILE A 162 -5.18 -4.25 -26.74
N SER A 163 -5.19 -2.93 -26.84
CA SER A 163 -3.98 -2.12 -26.96
C SER A 163 -3.68 -1.48 -25.61
N VAL A 164 -2.75 -2.04 -24.84
CA VAL A 164 -2.30 -1.45 -23.57
C VAL A 164 -1.46 -0.21 -23.83
N VAL A 165 -1.77 0.90 -23.13
CA VAL A 165 -1.06 2.19 -23.24
C VAL A 165 -0.57 2.62 -21.87
N SER A 166 0.75 2.71 -21.69
CA SER A 166 1.33 3.28 -20.47
C SER A 166 1.17 4.80 -20.48
N ILE A 167 0.40 5.33 -19.53
CA ILE A 167 0.04 6.75 -19.43
C ILE A 167 0.56 7.45 -18.18
N GLY A 168 1.36 6.75 -17.32
CA GLY A 168 1.71 7.28 -15.99
C GLY A 168 0.46 7.53 -15.14
N TYR A 169 0.51 8.55 -14.27
CA TYR A 169 -0.64 8.95 -13.43
C TYR A 169 -1.51 10.02 -14.13
N THR A 170 -1.82 9.82 -15.41
CA THR A 170 -2.57 10.78 -16.24
C THR A 170 -3.93 10.27 -16.71
N GLN A 171 -4.58 9.37 -15.95
CA GLN A 171 -5.85 8.73 -16.31
C GLN A 171 -6.91 9.74 -16.71
N VAL A 172 -7.05 10.82 -15.94
CA VAL A 172 -8.06 11.86 -16.18
C VAL A 172 -7.81 12.58 -17.51
N SER A 173 -6.59 13.06 -17.76
CA SER A 173 -6.28 13.77 -18.99
C SER A 173 -6.29 12.83 -20.21
N ALA A 174 -5.76 11.63 -20.10
CA ALA A 174 -5.72 10.65 -21.20
C ALA A 174 -7.14 10.27 -21.66
N LEU A 175 -8.09 10.06 -20.72
CA LEU A 175 -9.46 9.73 -21.05
C LEU A 175 -10.24 10.95 -21.58
N ASN A 176 -10.04 12.13 -20.98
CA ASN A 176 -10.68 13.39 -21.40
C ASN A 176 -10.23 13.80 -22.82
N ASN A 177 -8.94 13.70 -23.10
CA ASN A 177 -8.36 14.05 -24.41
C ASN A 177 -8.65 13.00 -25.50
N LYS A 178 -9.24 11.84 -25.14
CA LYS A 178 -9.50 10.72 -26.06
C LYS A 178 -8.23 10.03 -26.59
N ASP A 179 -7.14 10.11 -25.82
CA ASP A 179 -5.89 9.41 -26.16
C ASP A 179 -6.05 7.88 -26.02
N VAL A 180 -6.95 7.47 -25.11
CA VAL A 180 -7.36 6.10 -24.83
C VAL A 180 -8.89 5.96 -24.79
N ASP A 181 -9.40 4.75 -25.01
CA ASP A 181 -10.83 4.44 -24.97
C ASP A 181 -11.34 4.17 -23.57
N ALA A 182 -10.48 3.58 -22.71
CA ALA A 182 -10.73 3.29 -21.32
C ALA A 182 -9.45 3.45 -20.50
N VAL A 183 -9.59 3.58 -19.19
CA VAL A 183 -8.46 3.59 -18.24
C VAL A 183 -8.74 2.65 -17.07
N VAL A 184 -7.71 2.03 -16.52
CA VAL A 184 -7.78 1.43 -15.20
C VAL A 184 -7.45 2.50 -14.17
N GLY A 185 -8.32 2.71 -13.23
CA GLY A 185 -8.19 3.72 -12.18
C GLY A 185 -8.87 3.28 -10.89
N PHE A 186 -8.88 4.19 -9.92
CA PHE A 186 -9.47 4.00 -8.61
C PHE A 186 -10.82 4.70 -8.53
N ALA A 187 -11.87 3.97 -8.16
CA ALA A 187 -13.23 4.50 -8.04
C ALA A 187 -13.32 5.70 -7.07
N ASN A 188 -12.55 5.66 -5.99
CA ASN A 188 -12.50 6.75 -5.00
C ASN A 188 -11.66 7.95 -5.44
N ASN A 189 -10.80 7.82 -6.45
CA ASN A 189 -9.88 8.88 -6.90
C ASN A 189 -10.17 9.27 -8.36
N ASP A 190 -9.81 8.41 -9.32
CA ASP A 190 -9.88 8.75 -10.75
C ASP A 190 -11.31 9.01 -11.23
N ALA A 191 -12.29 8.21 -10.77
CA ALA A 191 -13.68 8.43 -11.13
C ALA A 191 -14.22 9.77 -10.58
N VAL A 192 -13.81 10.14 -9.35
CA VAL A 192 -14.17 11.42 -8.74
C VAL A 192 -13.53 12.59 -9.51
N GLN A 193 -12.25 12.49 -9.85
CA GLN A 193 -11.55 13.52 -10.62
C GLN A 193 -12.15 13.70 -12.03
N LEU A 194 -12.47 12.60 -12.73
CA LEU A 194 -13.13 12.64 -14.03
C LEU A 194 -14.49 13.34 -13.94
N SER A 195 -15.30 13.00 -12.94
CA SER A 195 -16.58 13.67 -12.69
C SER A 195 -16.40 15.15 -12.40
N ALA A 196 -15.43 15.53 -11.56
CA ALA A 196 -15.13 16.94 -11.26
C ALA A 196 -14.62 17.71 -12.49
N ALA A 197 -13.94 17.03 -13.41
CA ALA A 197 -13.51 17.58 -14.71
C ALA A 197 -14.67 17.67 -15.75
N GLY A 198 -15.89 17.27 -15.39
CA GLY A 198 -17.04 17.29 -16.27
C GLY A 198 -17.03 16.20 -17.35
N VAL A 199 -16.21 15.16 -17.19
CA VAL A 199 -16.18 14.02 -18.11
C VAL A 199 -17.28 13.04 -17.74
N ASP A 200 -18.25 12.86 -18.62
CA ASP A 200 -19.31 11.84 -18.43
C ASP A 200 -18.71 10.46 -18.65
N THR A 201 -18.58 9.71 -17.56
CA THR A 201 -17.95 8.39 -17.53
C THR A 201 -18.87 7.32 -16.98
N ARG A 202 -18.51 6.08 -17.28
CA ARG A 202 -19.09 4.90 -16.65
C ARG A 202 -17.99 3.93 -16.21
N VAL A 203 -18.29 3.16 -15.19
CA VAL A 203 -17.53 1.94 -14.88
C VAL A 203 -17.93 0.88 -15.91
N VAL A 204 -16.96 0.20 -16.46
CA VAL A 204 -17.18 -0.95 -17.36
C VAL A 204 -17.65 -2.13 -16.53
N ASP A 205 -18.80 -2.68 -16.86
CA ASP A 205 -19.43 -3.76 -16.10
C ASP A 205 -18.62 -5.06 -16.21
N CYS A 206 -18.43 -5.70 -15.07
CA CYS A 206 -17.97 -7.08 -14.98
C CYS A 206 -19.04 -7.91 -14.27
N ASP A 207 -19.58 -8.93 -14.92
CA ASP A 207 -20.47 -9.92 -14.28
C ASP A 207 -19.68 -10.84 -13.32
N CYS A 208 -18.73 -10.27 -12.59
CA CYS A 208 -17.80 -11.00 -11.75
C CYS A 208 -17.42 -10.19 -10.51
N THR A 209 -17.07 -10.88 -9.45
CA THR A 209 -16.31 -10.30 -8.36
C THR A 209 -14.83 -10.57 -8.64
N ILE A 210 -14.03 -9.51 -8.75
CA ILE A 210 -12.58 -9.66 -8.85
C ILE A 210 -12.05 -9.83 -7.43
N PRO A 211 -11.57 -11.02 -7.05
CA PRO A 211 -11.18 -11.31 -5.67
C PRO A 211 -9.78 -10.79 -5.37
N LEU A 212 -9.54 -9.49 -5.57
CA LEU A 212 -8.27 -8.87 -5.21
C LEU A 212 -8.38 -8.23 -3.82
N VAL A 213 -7.33 -8.37 -3.02
CA VAL A 213 -7.18 -7.69 -1.74
C VAL A 213 -6.57 -6.32 -1.95
N SER A 214 -7.21 -5.31 -1.41
CA SER A 214 -6.89 -3.90 -1.60
C SER A 214 -5.69 -3.44 -0.78
N ALA A 215 -5.53 -2.11 -0.66
CA ALA A 215 -4.41 -1.47 0.04
C ALA A 215 -4.21 -2.05 1.44
N SER A 216 -2.97 -2.38 1.73
CA SER A 216 -2.52 -3.03 2.95
C SER A 216 -1.19 -2.44 3.41
N LEU A 217 -0.91 -2.50 4.69
CA LEU A 217 0.41 -2.22 5.25
C LEU A 217 1.29 -3.47 5.07
N VAL A 218 2.40 -3.30 4.37
CA VAL A 218 3.30 -4.38 3.99
C VAL A 218 4.69 -4.12 4.56
N THR A 219 5.34 -5.18 5.01
CA THR A 219 6.73 -5.13 5.49
C THR A 219 7.49 -6.36 4.99
N THR A 220 8.76 -6.53 5.34
CA THR A 220 9.44 -7.81 5.14
C THR A 220 9.15 -8.77 6.29
N SER A 221 9.01 -10.07 6.00
CA SER A 221 8.82 -11.09 7.05
C SER A 221 9.98 -11.09 8.04
N THR A 222 11.18 -10.81 7.55
CA THR A 222 12.38 -10.68 8.38
C THR A 222 12.26 -9.52 9.36
N TRP A 223 11.93 -8.30 8.87
CA TRP A 223 11.81 -7.13 9.73
C TRP A 223 10.68 -7.26 10.76
N ALA A 224 9.53 -7.84 10.38
CA ALA A 224 8.42 -8.09 11.29
C ALA A 224 8.81 -8.99 12.45
N LYS A 225 9.56 -10.08 12.19
CA LYS A 225 10.06 -11.02 13.21
C LYS A 225 11.11 -10.40 14.13
N GLU A 226 11.95 -9.53 13.59
CA GLU A 226 12.99 -8.84 14.36
C GLU A 226 12.46 -7.68 15.19
N ASN A 227 11.32 -7.08 14.79
CA ASN A 227 10.76 -5.88 15.41
C ASN A 227 9.25 -6.03 15.78
N PRO A 228 8.79 -7.13 16.40
CA PRO A 228 7.37 -7.41 16.57
C PRO A 228 6.64 -6.33 17.40
N GLU A 229 7.24 -5.88 18.50
CA GLU A 229 6.62 -4.87 19.36
C GLU A 229 6.62 -3.48 18.72
N LYS A 230 7.64 -3.15 17.94
CA LYS A 230 7.69 -1.89 17.19
C LYS A 230 6.63 -1.88 16.10
N LEU A 231 6.45 -2.99 15.40
CA LEU A 231 5.44 -3.16 14.37
C LEU A 231 4.02 -3.00 14.96
N LYS A 232 3.69 -3.68 16.06
CA LYS A 232 2.39 -3.54 16.75
C LYS A 232 2.08 -2.08 17.08
N LYS A 233 3.05 -1.34 17.62
CA LYS A 233 2.92 0.08 17.96
C LYS A 233 2.65 0.94 16.74
N ILE A 234 3.34 0.69 15.63
CA ILE A 234 3.13 1.41 14.37
C ILE A 234 1.73 1.12 13.83
N LEU A 235 1.29 -0.14 13.81
CA LEU A 235 -0.04 -0.52 13.36
C LEU A 235 -1.12 0.10 14.24
N HIS A 236 -0.94 0.11 15.57
CA HIS A 236 -1.87 0.74 16.49
C HIS A 236 -2.00 2.25 16.22
N ALA A 237 -0.89 2.97 16.14
CA ALA A 237 -0.88 4.41 15.84
C ALA A 237 -1.50 4.69 14.45
N THR A 238 -1.20 3.88 13.44
CA THR A 238 -1.80 4.02 12.11
C THR A 238 -3.33 3.83 12.17
N GLN A 239 -3.82 2.83 12.90
CA GLN A 239 -5.26 2.61 13.07
C GLN A 239 -5.93 3.79 13.80
N GLN A 240 -5.28 4.40 14.78
CA GLN A 240 -5.77 5.62 15.45
C GLN A 240 -5.90 6.78 14.46
N GLY A 241 -4.87 7.01 13.63
CA GLY A 241 -4.93 8.03 12.59
C GLY A 241 -5.99 7.76 11.52
N MET A 242 -6.19 6.51 11.11
CA MET A 242 -7.28 6.11 10.21
C MET A 242 -8.65 6.38 10.84
N THR A 243 -8.83 6.08 12.12
CA THR A 243 -10.06 6.36 12.86
C THR A 243 -10.30 7.87 12.92
N ALA A 244 -9.27 8.65 13.26
CA ALA A 244 -9.36 10.10 13.27
C ALA A 244 -9.70 10.69 11.88
N ALA A 245 -9.19 10.10 10.79
CA ALA A 245 -9.50 10.56 9.43
C ALA A 245 -10.98 10.32 9.03
N VAL A 246 -11.56 9.23 9.52
CA VAL A 246 -12.98 8.92 9.32
C VAL A 246 -13.88 9.82 10.16
N ASP A 247 -13.52 9.99 11.45
CA ASP A 247 -14.34 10.74 12.42
C ASP A 247 -14.22 12.26 12.25
N HIS A 248 -13.08 12.76 11.75
CA HIS A 248 -12.75 14.16 11.58
C HIS A 248 -12.19 14.45 10.17
N PRO A 249 -13.00 14.36 9.12
CA PRO A 249 -12.52 14.53 7.74
C PRO A 249 -11.96 15.93 7.45
N ASP A 250 -12.36 16.96 8.18
CA ASP A 250 -11.78 18.30 8.14
C ASP A 250 -10.31 18.31 8.60
N GLN A 251 -9.96 17.59 9.65
CA GLN A 251 -8.59 17.44 10.12
C GLN A 251 -7.76 16.58 9.15
N ALA A 252 -8.37 15.53 8.58
CA ALA A 252 -7.76 14.68 7.55
C ALA A 252 -7.39 15.50 6.30
N PHE A 253 -8.30 16.38 5.87
CA PHE A 253 -8.05 17.30 4.78
C PHE A 253 -6.90 18.27 5.12
N ALA A 254 -6.94 18.92 6.28
CA ALA A 254 -5.91 19.86 6.72
C ALA A 254 -4.52 19.20 6.85
N ALA A 255 -4.45 17.93 7.28
CA ALA A 255 -3.21 17.17 7.32
C ALA A 255 -2.65 16.89 5.91
N THR A 256 -3.55 16.67 4.94
CA THR A 256 -3.17 16.49 3.54
C THR A 256 -2.66 17.79 2.92
N GLU A 257 -3.31 18.93 3.16
CA GLU A 257 -2.91 20.24 2.62
C GLU A 257 -1.47 20.63 2.96
N LYS A 258 -0.94 20.17 4.09
CA LYS A 258 0.46 20.40 4.47
C LYS A 258 1.45 19.68 3.56
N ARG A 259 0.99 18.66 2.83
CA ARG A 259 1.81 17.73 2.03
C ARG A 259 1.52 17.78 0.54
N ASP A 260 0.28 18.06 0.18
CA ASP A 260 -0.18 18.18 -1.21
C ASP A 260 -0.22 19.65 -1.63
N THR A 261 0.81 20.10 -2.33
CA THR A 261 0.94 21.47 -2.82
C THR A 261 0.05 21.80 -4.03
N THR A 262 -0.72 20.81 -4.53
CA THR A 262 -1.63 21.01 -5.68
C THR A 262 -3.01 21.53 -5.26
N LEU A 263 -3.33 21.52 -3.97
CA LEU A 263 -4.60 21.98 -3.40
C LEU A 263 -4.65 23.52 -3.29
N THR A 264 -4.59 24.22 -4.41
CA THR A 264 -4.39 25.69 -4.44
C THR A 264 -5.66 26.50 -4.62
N ASP A 265 -6.74 25.91 -5.10
CA ASP A 265 -8.01 26.58 -5.40
C ASP A 265 -9.23 25.81 -4.88
N ASP A 266 -10.40 26.43 -4.90
CA ASP A 266 -11.64 25.86 -4.37
C ASP A 266 -12.07 24.58 -5.13
N GLN A 267 -11.77 24.47 -6.43
CA GLN A 267 -12.13 23.30 -7.22
C GLN A 267 -11.28 22.08 -6.83
N THR A 268 -9.95 22.25 -6.74
CA THR A 268 -9.05 21.16 -6.33
C THR A 268 -9.35 20.71 -4.90
N ARG A 269 -9.64 21.65 -3.99
CA ARG A 269 -10.01 21.39 -2.59
C ARG A 269 -11.34 20.63 -2.50
N SER A 270 -12.36 21.06 -3.27
CA SER A 270 -13.65 20.38 -3.33
C SER A 270 -13.52 18.95 -3.86
N THR A 271 -12.73 18.75 -4.91
CA THR A 271 -12.48 17.42 -5.48
C THR A 271 -11.75 16.53 -4.47
N ALA A 272 -10.71 17.04 -3.80
CA ALA A 272 -10.00 16.28 -2.76
C ALA A 272 -10.91 15.90 -1.59
N THR A 273 -11.84 16.77 -1.20
CA THR A 273 -12.85 16.45 -0.17
C THR A 273 -13.77 15.30 -0.61
N GLN A 274 -14.18 15.26 -1.87
CA GLN A 274 -14.97 14.15 -2.40
C GLN A 274 -14.16 12.84 -2.43
N ILE A 275 -12.89 12.89 -2.82
CA ILE A 275 -11.96 11.76 -2.80
C ILE A 275 -11.78 11.24 -1.35
N LEU A 276 -11.61 12.14 -0.38
CA LEU A 276 -11.49 11.78 1.03
C LEU A 276 -12.73 11.03 1.53
N ASN A 277 -13.91 11.56 1.23
CA ASN A 277 -15.17 10.92 1.63
C ASN A 277 -15.32 9.53 1.01
N ALA A 278 -15.02 9.39 -0.28
CA ALA A 278 -15.03 8.09 -0.96
C ALA A 278 -13.99 7.13 -0.39
N THR A 279 -12.81 7.63 -0.02
CA THR A 279 -11.74 6.85 0.61
C THR A 279 -12.15 6.36 2.00
N ASN A 280 -12.79 7.19 2.81
CA ASN A 280 -13.28 6.81 4.13
C ASN A 280 -14.31 5.67 4.06
N LEU A 281 -15.12 5.61 3.00
CA LEU A 281 -16.01 4.46 2.76
C LEU A 281 -15.25 3.16 2.47
N LEU A 282 -14.13 3.23 1.75
CA LEU A 282 -13.26 2.06 1.52
C LEU A 282 -12.59 1.57 2.81
N ILE A 283 -12.18 2.50 3.68
CA ILE A 283 -11.58 2.21 4.99
C ILE A 283 -12.61 1.51 5.89
N LEU A 284 -13.83 2.01 5.95
CA LEU A 284 -14.90 1.46 6.78
C LEU A 284 -15.41 0.11 6.26
N GLY A 285 -15.61 -0.01 4.94
CA GLY A 285 -16.27 -1.16 4.34
C GLY A 285 -17.67 -1.39 4.91
N ALA A 286 -18.17 -2.62 4.78
CA ALA A 286 -19.51 -2.99 5.25
C ALA A 286 -19.67 -2.96 6.79
N ASN A 287 -18.59 -3.06 7.56
CA ASN A 287 -18.64 -3.16 9.02
C ASN A 287 -18.74 -1.79 9.72
N SER A 288 -18.66 -0.69 9.00
CA SER A 288 -18.70 0.68 9.51
C SER A 288 -17.72 0.94 10.69
N LYS A 289 -16.61 0.19 10.74
CA LYS A 289 -15.58 0.28 11.78
C LYS A 289 -14.20 0.22 11.15
N VAL A 290 -13.31 1.11 11.56
CA VAL A 290 -11.90 1.08 11.17
C VAL A 290 -11.21 -0.11 11.83
N SER A 291 -10.57 -0.95 11.03
CA SER A 291 -9.81 -2.11 11.49
C SER A 291 -8.73 -2.46 10.48
N LEU A 292 -7.56 -2.80 10.97
CA LEU A 292 -6.46 -3.34 10.15
C LEU A 292 -6.54 -4.86 9.98
N GLU A 293 -7.51 -5.53 10.61
CA GLU A 293 -7.67 -6.98 10.52
C GLU A 293 -7.92 -7.42 9.08
N GLN A 294 -7.22 -8.46 8.67
CA GLN A 294 -7.26 -9.01 7.33
C GLN A 294 -8.16 -10.25 7.29
N ASP A 295 -9.02 -10.33 6.27
CA ASP A 295 -9.90 -11.46 6.03
C ASP A 295 -9.12 -12.59 5.31
N GLN A 296 -8.80 -13.66 6.01
CA GLN A 296 -8.07 -14.81 5.47
C GLN A 296 -8.80 -15.48 4.29
N ASN A 297 -10.13 -15.46 4.27
CA ASN A 297 -10.89 -16.06 3.17
C ASN A 297 -10.73 -15.24 1.89
N ARG A 298 -10.80 -13.91 1.97
CA ARG A 298 -10.53 -13.02 0.81
C ARG A 298 -9.11 -13.21 0.28
N TRP A 299 -8.12 -13.35 1.15
CA TRP A 299 -6.74 -13.64 0.74
C TRP A 299 -6.63 -15.00 0.04
N GLN A 300 -7.30 -16.03 0.56
CA GLN A 300 -7.30 -17.36 -0.06
C GLN A 300 -8.03 -17.36 -1.41
N GLU A 301 -9.13 -16.64 -1.54
CA GLU A 301 -9.85 -16.46 -2.81
C GLU A 301 -8.95 -15.77 -3.86
N MET A 302 -8.23 -14.71 -3.46
CA MET A 302 -7.26 -14.04 -4.33
C MET A 302 -6.13 -14.98 -4.75
N LEU A 303 -5.55 -15.75 -3.83
CA LEU A 303 -4.51 -16.73 -4.14
C LEU A 303 -5.00 -17.77 -5.15
N ASN A 304 -6.20 -18.33 -4.93
CA ASN A 304 -6.81 -19.30 -5.85
C ASN A 304 -7.04 -18.69 -7.23
N PHE A 305 -7.55 -17.46 -7.28
CA PHE A 305 -7.76 -16.74 -8.52
C PHE A 305 -6.45 -16.49 -9.27
N MET A 306 -5.44 -15.95 -8.60
CA MET A 306 -4.14 -15.63 -9.22
C MET A 306 -3.39 -16.89 -9.68
N SER A 307 -3.49 -17.99 -8.93
CA SER A 307 -2.88 -19.28 -9.30
C SER A 307 -3.58 -19.93 -10.51
N SER A 308 -4.91 -19.73 -10.64
CA SER A 308 -5.70 -20.31 -11.74
C SER A 308 -5.51 -19.56 -13.06
N ASN A 309 -5.01 -18.31 -13.01
CA ASN A 309 -4.84 -17.48 -14.19
C ASN A 309 -3.36 -17.41 -14.58
N SER A 310 -3.02 -18.02 -15.72
CA SER A 310 -1.63 -18.10 -16.18
C SER A 310 -1.02 -16.72 -16.39
N GLY A 311 0.21 -16.54 -15.92
CA GLY A 311 0.98 -15.31 -16.07
C GLY A 311 0.86 -14.32 -14.92
N LEU A 312 -0.08 -14.51 -13.96
CA LEU A 312 -0.16 -13.66 -12.76
C LEU A 312 0.91 -14.03 -11.74
N LEU A 313 1.26 -15.30 -11.61
CA LEU A 313 2.27 -15.79 -10.68
C LEU A 313 3.41 -16.51 -11.40
N VAL A 314 4.64 -16.36 -10.89
CA VAL A 314 5.83 -17.09 -11.34
C VAL A 314 5.89 -18.47 -10.68
N ARG A 315 5.45 -18.58 -9.42
CA ARG A 315 5.36 -19.82 -8.64
C ARG A 315 4.22 -19.72 -7.64
N GLU A 316 3.74 -20.85 -7.16
CA GLU A 316 2.75 -20.89 -6.08
C GLU A 316 3.29 -20.27 -4.79
N VAL A 317 2.39 -19.61 -4.07
CA VAL A 317 2.60 -19.05 -2.74
C VAL A 317 1.45 -19.45 -1.83
N THR A 318 1.73 -19.59 -0.53
CA THR A 318 0.74 -19.97 0.48
C THR A 318 0.28 -18.77 1.28
N LEU A 319 -0.86 -18.90 1.95
CA LEU A 319 -1.49 -17.81 2.71
C LEU A 319 -0.54 -17.24 3.79
N ASP A 320 0.14 -18.11 4.53
CA ASP A 320 1.09 -17.75 5.59
C ASP A 320 2.35 -17.02 5.06
N GLN A 321 2.63 -17.13 3.78
CA GLN A 321 3.73 -16.40 3.15
C GLN A 321 3.36 -14.97 2.79
N VAL A 322 2.08 -14.66 2.60
CA VAL A 322 1.63 -13.37 2.04
C VAL A 322 0.93 -12.48 3.05
N MET A 323 0.36 -13.03 4.13
CA MET A 323 -0.32 -12.22 5.15
C MET A 323 -0.19 -12.82 6.54
N THR A 324 -0.29 -11.96 7.56
CA THR A 324 -0.47 -12.35 8.97
C THR A 324 -1.27 -11.31 9.74
N ASN A 325 -2.05 -11.76 10.72
CA ASN A 325 -2.74 -10.91 11.69
C ASN A 325 -2.05 -10.87 13.07
N ASP A 326 -0.87 -11.48 13.23
CA ASP A 326 -0.18 -11.64 14.51
C ASP A 326 0.21 -10.31 15.18
N TYR A 327 0.28 -9.24 14.40
CA TYR A 327 0.69 -7.91 14.86
C TYR A 327 -0.46 -6.92 14.97
N ILE A 328 -1.69 -7.32 14.61
CA ILE A 328 -2.86 -6.45 14.61
C ILE A 328 -3.22 -6.06 16.06
N PRO A 329 -3.51 -4.78 16.35
CA PRO A 329 -4.00 -4.34 17.65
C PRO A 329 -5.29 -5.08 18.02
N GLN A 330 -5.35 -5.65 19.20
CA GLN A 330 -6.61 -6.20 19.72
C GLN A 330 -7.54 -5.03 20.04
N SER A 331 -8.74 -5.06 19.44
CA SER A 331 -9.79 -4.03 19.58
C SER A 331 -10.48 -4.09 20.94
#